data_060e8abe5a30b09ab05f99707f3e3594
#
_entry.id   060e8abe5a30b09ab05f99707f3e3594
#
_cell.length_a   1.000
_cell.length_b   1.000
_cell.length_c   1.000
_cell.angle_alpha   90.00
_cell.angle_beta   90.00
_cell.angle_gamma   90.00
#
_symmetry.space_group_name_H-M   'P 1'
#
loop_
_entity.id
_entity.type
_entity.pdbx_description
1 polymer ?
#
loop_
_entity_poly.entity_id
_entity_poly.type
_entity_poly.pdbx_seq_one_letter_code
_entity_poly.pdbx_strand_id
1 'polypeptide(L)'
;MLVEVGAPPRFSDFAEPEPGEGQIEVEVAAAGVHHVNLARASGSFYIGRPVVPSVVGSDGVGRTAEGRRVFFDAPVAPYGSWAQRALVSAAALVDVADGVDDVTAAALGNTGLAAWLALSWRARLQPGESVLVLGATGAVGSIAVQAAKA
;
A
#
# COMPACT_ATOMS: atom_id res chain seq x y z
N MET A 1 7.96 -3.84 14.07
CA MET A 1 6.81 -3.85 15.01
C MET A 1 6.69 -2.52 15.70
N LEU A 2 5.50 -1.99 15.81
CA LEU A 2 5.13 -0.82 16.62
C LEU A 2 4.65 -1.33 17.98
N VAL A 3 5.33 -0.96 19.05
CA VAL A 3 5.02 -1.39 20.42
C VAL A 3 4.19 -0.36 21.15
N GLU A 4 4.42 0.92 20.84
CA GLU A 4 3.78 2.07 21.43
C GLU A 4 3.50 3.14 20.37
N VAL A 5 2.33 3.76 20.44
CA VAL A 5 1.95 4.86 19.54
C VAL A 5 2.86 6.07 19.77
N GLY A 6 3.45 6.56 18.68
CA GLY A 6 4.41 7.68 18.73
C GLY A 6 5.88 7.24 18.87
N ALA A 7 6.14 5.99 19.23
CA ALA A 7 7.49 5.44 19.19
C ALA A 7 7.89 5.04 17.76
N PRO A 8 9.18 5.09 17.40
CA PRO A 8 9.62 4.56 16.12
C PRO A 8 9.43 3.03 16.07
N PRO A 9 8.92 2.50 14.94
CA PRO A 9 8.83 1.06 14.75
C PRO A 9 10.22 0.40 14.85
N ARG A 10 10.27 -0.80 15.42
CA ARG A 10 11.51 -1.57 15.59
C ARG A 10 11.40 -2.91 14.87
N PHE A 11 12.53 -3.41 14.36
CA PHE A 11 12.62 -4.79 13.90
C PHE A 11 12.49 -5.73 15.11
N SER A 12 11.60 -6.71 15.02
CA SER A 12 11.34 -7.70 16.07
C SER A 12 10.48 -8.83 15.50
N ASP A 13 10.50 -9.98 16.15
CA ASP A 13 9.57 -11.06 15.87
C ASP A 13 8.14 -10.64 16.25
N PHE A 14 7.18 -11.17 15.49
CA PHE A 14 5.76 -11.00 15.73
C PHE A 14 5.05 -12.35 15.50
N ALA A 15 3.91 -12.55 16.13
CA ALA A 15 3.13 -13.75 15.92
C ALA A 15 2.75 -13.92 14.45
N GLU A 16 2.86 -15.14 13.94
CA GLU A 16 2.41 -15.46 12.58
C GLU A 16 0.91 -15.22 12.43
N PRO A 17 0.45 -14.71 11.27
CA PRO A 17 -0.96 -14.52 11.04
C PRO A 17 -1.70 -15.87 10.91
N GLU A 18 -2.87 -15.95 11.52
CA GLU A 18 -3.79 -17.07 11.34
C GLU A 18 -5.01 -16.58 10.56
N PRO A 19 -5.18 -16.96 9.28
CA PRO A 19 -6.30 -16.52 8.47
C PRO A 19 -7.64 -17.01 9.01
N GLY A 20 -8.56 -16.09 9.26
CA GLY A 20 -9.98 -16.38 9.53
C GLY A 20 -10.81 -16.44 8.25
N GLU A 21 -12.14 -16.54 8.42
CA GLU A 21 -13.07 -16.56 7.29
C GLU A 21 -12.93 -15.31 6.41
N GLY A 22 -12.78 -15.51 5.11
CA GLY A 22 -12.60 -14.43 4.12
C GLY A 22 -11.25 -13.72 4.18
N GLN A 23 -10.28 -14.24 4.94
CA GLN A 23 -8.94 -13.72 5.05
C GLN A 23 -7.92 -14.64 4.35
N ILE A 24 -6.86 -14.05 3.86
CA ILE A 24 -5.76 -14.76 3.18
C ILE A 24 -4.43 -14.24 3.73
N GLU A 25 -3.52 -15.16 3.98
CA GLU A 25 -2.12 -14.85 4.22
C GLU A 25 -1.42 -14.57 2.89
N VAL A 26 -0.62 -13.51 2.86
CA VAL A 26 0.22 -13.17 1.71
C VAL A 26 1.68 -13.14 2.16
N GLU A 27 2.53 -13.92 1.50
CA GLU A 27 3.98 -13.81 1.61
C GLU A 27 4.43 -12.53 0.88
N VAL A 28 4.93 -11.56 1.63
CA VAL A 28 5.24 -10.21 1.12
C VAL A 28 6.56 -10.21 0.39
N ALA A 29 6.55 -9.82 -0.89
CA ALA A 29 7.75 -9.65 -1.72
C ALA A 29 8.24 -8.20 -1.72
N ALA A 30 7.33 -7.23 -1.71
CA ALA A 30 7.64 -5.80 -1.64
C ALA A 30 6.54 -5.05 -0.88
N ALA A 31 6.90 -4.05 -0.11
CA ALA A 31 5.95 -3.23 0.66
C ALA A 31 6.15 -1.74 0.39
N GLY A 32 5.04 -1.01 0.31
CA GLY A 32 5.04 0.44 0.19
C GLY A 32 5.54 1.12 1.47
N VAL A 33 6.35 2.18 1.31
CA VAL A 33 6.77 3.04 2.42
C VAL A 33 6.25 4.45 2.16
N HIS A 34 5.20 4.82 2.87
CA HIS A 34 4.48 6.08 2.65
C HIS A 34 4.44 6.93 3.92
N HIS A 35 4.28 8.24 3.76
CA HIS A 35 4.06 9.15 4.89
C HIS A 35 2.87 8.76 5.76
N VAL A 36 1.84 8.14 5.19
CA VAL A 36 0.68 7.64 5.93
C VAL A 36 1.06 6.58 6.97
N ASN A 37 2.07 5.75 6.70
CA ASN A 37 2.55 4.74 7.66
C ASN A 37 3.15 5.41 8.89
N LEU A 38 3.91 6.49 8.69
CA LEU A 38 4.47 7.29 9.78
C LEU A 38 3.38 8.03 10.57
N ALA A 39 2.40 8.62 9.88
CA ALA A 39 1.28 9.29 10.51
C ALA A 39 0.43 8.31 11.35
N ARG A 40 0.21 7.09 10.86
CA ARG A 40 -0.47 6.03 11.63
C ARG A 40 0.36 5.63 12.86
N ALA A 41 1.65 5.35 12.69
CA ALA A 41 2.53 4.94 13.79
C ALA A 41 2.65 6.03 14.87
N SER A 42 2.68 7.30 14.50
CA SER A 42 2.69 8.43 15.44
C SER A 42 1.34 8.71 16.10
N GLY A 43 0.25 8.11 15.62
CA GLY A 43 -1.11 8.38 16.08
C GLY A 43 -1.69 9.72 15.62
N SER A 44 -1.03 10.40 14.66
CA SER A 44 -1.50 11.67 14.08
C SER A 44 -2.45 11.47 12.88
N PHE A 45 -2.68 10.22 12.46
CA PHE A 45 -3.57 9.93 11.33
C PHE A 45 -5.05 10.12 11.72
N TYR A 46 -5.80 10.80 10.88
CA TYR A 46 -7.17 11.24 11.16
C TYR A 46 -8.21 10.12 11.32
N ILE A 47 -7.93 8.89 10.85
CA ILE A 47 -8.87 7.75 10.95
C ILE A 47 -8.82 7.08 12.34
N GLY A 48 -7.86 7.43 13.19
CA GLY A 48 -7.75 6.89 14.55
C GLY A 48 -6.35 6.39 14.89
N ARG A 49 -6.24 5.85 16.10
CA ARG A 49 -4.97 5.33 16.62
C ARG A 49 -4.78 3.87 16.18
N PRO A 50 -3.54 3.46 15.89
CA PRO A 50 -3.26 2.06 15.59
C PRO A 50 -3.43 1.18 16.83
N VAL A 51 -3.77 -0.09 16.59
CA VAL A 51 -3.65 -1.13 17.61
C VAL A 51 -2.15 -1.35 17.89
N VAL A 52 -1.80 -1.58 19.13
CA VAL A 52 -0.44 -1.94 19.53
C VAL A 52 -0.46 -3.12 20.51
N PRO A 53 0.49 -4.07 20.43
CA PRO A 53 1.55 -4.14 19.46
C PRO A 53 1.05 -4.51 18.05
N SER A 54 1.69 -3.99 17.01
CA SER A 54 1.31 -4.28 15.61
C SER A 54 2.49 -4.18 14.65
N VAL A 55 2.35 -4.81 13.51
CA VAL A 55 3.23 -4.63 12.37
C VAL A 55 2.79 -3.39 11.58
N VAL A 56 3.74 -2.55 11.18
CA VAL A 56 3.47 -1.35 10.37
C VAL A 56 3.36 -1.72 8.90
N GLY A 57 2.82 -0.82 8.09
CA GLY A 57 2.69 -0.98 6.64
C GLY A 57 1.23 -1.10 6.21
N SER A 58 0.88 -0.45 5.12
CA SER A 58 -0.50 -0.35 4.63
C SER A 58 -0.77 -1.14 3.37
N ASP A 59 0.24 -1.39 2.56
CA ASP A 59 0.11 -1.98 1.23
C ASP A 59 1.38 -2.70 0.79
N GLY A 60 1.24 -3.58 -0.17
CA GLY A 60 2.38 -4.34 -0.70
C GLY A 60 1.99 -5.26 -1.85
N VAL A 61 2.99 -5.95 -2.32
CA VAL A 61 2.88 -7.02 -3.33
C VAL A 61 3.43 -8.30 -2.74
N GLY A 62 2.81 -9.41 -3.04
CA GLY A 62 3.25 -10.70 -2.55
C GLY A 62 2.57 -11.87 -3.25
N ARG A 63 2.67 -13.04 -2.64
CA ARG A 63 2.10 -14.28 -3.17
C ARG A 63 1.18 -14.93 -2.15
N THR A 64 0.04 -15.42 -2.62
CA THR A 64 -0.82 -16.31 -1.82
C THR A 64 -0.22 -17.72 -1.77
N ALA A 65 -0.76 -18.56 -0.90
CA ALA A 65 -0.37 -19.99 -0.79
C ALA A 65 -0.53 -20.75 -2.11
N GLU A 66 -1.48 -20.35 -2.97
CA GLU A 66 -1.72 -20.92 -4.30
C GLU A 66 -0.76 -20.37 -5.37
N GLY A 67 0.16 -19.47 -4.97
CA GLY A 67 1.14 -18.87 -5.88
C GLY A 67 0.61 -17.68 -6.66
N ARG A 68 -0.63 -17.21 -6.42
CA ARG A 68 -1.16 -16.00 -7.06
C ARG A 68 -0.32 -14.80 -6.66
N ARG A 69 0.10 -14.00 -7.63
CA ARG A 69 0.85 -12.76 -7.43
C ARG A 69 -0.12 -11.60 -7.33
N VAL A 70 -0.16 -10.96 -6.17
CA VAL A 70 -1.19 -9.99 -5.82
C VAL A 70 -0.62 -8.70 -5.24
N PHE A 71 -1.23 -7.57 -5.59
CA PHE A 71 -1.18 -6.34 -4.81
C PHE A 71 -2.27 -6.40 -3.76
N PHE A 72 -1.98 -5.90 -2.57
CA PHE A 72 -2.95 -5.76 -1.48
C PHE A 72 -2.79 -4.42 -0.77
N ASP A 73 -3.86 -3.96 -0.23
CA ASP A 73 -3.94 -2.78 0.60
C ASP A 73 -4.72 -3.10 1.89
N ALA A 74 -4.63 -2.22 2.89
CA ALA A 74 -5.34 -2.32 4.15
C ALA A 74 -5.24 -3.70 4.84
N PRO A 75 -4.03 -4.18 5.17
CA PRO A 75 -3.87 -5.43 5.91
C PRO A 75 -4.69 -5.44 7.21
N VAL A 76 -5.14 -6.63 7.60
CA VAL A 76 -5.95 -6.83 8.80
C VAL A 76 -5.08 -6.65 10.05
N ALA A 77 -5.46 -5.70 10.91
CA ALA A 77 -4.75 -5.47 12.16
C ALA A 77 -4.73 -6.74 13.04
N PRO A 78 -3.64 -7.01 13.75
CA PRO A 78 -2.45 -6.18 13.95
C PRO A 78 -1.35 -6.39 12.89
N TYR A 79 -1.62 -7.07 11.79
CA TYR A 79 -0.65 -7.45 10.75
C TYR A 79 -0.57 -6.37 9.65
N GLY A 80 0.62 -5.76 9.50
CA GLY A 80 0.92 -4.81 8.43
C GLY A 80 1.83 -5.40 7.36
N SER A 81 2.09 -4.65 6.30
CA SER A 81 2.89 -5.12 5.17
C SER A 81 4.41 -5.10 5.39
N TRP A 82 4.93 -4.48 6.48
CA TRP A 82 6.37 -4.45 6.74
C TRP A 82 6.82 -5.68 7.53
N ALA A 83 6.46 -6.84 7.02
CA ALA A 83 6.81 -8.16 7.54
C ALA A 83 6.92 -9.15 6.38
N GLN A 84 7.40 -10.35 6.66
CA GLN A 84 7.46 -11.44 5.69
C GLN A 84 6.05 -11.90 5.26
N ARG A 85 5.07 -11.77 6.16
CA ARG A 85 3.68 -12.18 5.94
C ARG A 85 2.71 -11.11 6.39
N ALA A 86 1.67 -10.92 5.62
CA ALA A 86 0.56 -10.02 5.93
C ALA A 86 -0.76 -10.79 5.87
N LEU A 87 -1.71 -10.38 6.71
CA LEU A 87 -3.07 -10.88 6.68
C LEU A 87 -3.96 -9.86 5.98
N VAL A 88 -4.71 -10.29 4.96
CA VAL A 88 -5.52 -9.41 4.13
C VAL A 88 -6.90 -10.00 3.88
N SER A 89 -7.88 -9.16 3.56
CA SER A 89 -9.18 -9.63 3.07
C SER A 89 -9.02 -10.19 1.66
N ALA A 90 -9.58 -11.37 1.40
CA ALA A 90 -9.58 -11.98 0.07
C ALA A 90 -10.20 -11.05 -1.00
N ALA A 91 -11.18 -10.23 -0.61
CA ALA A 91 -11.85 -9.28 -1.50
C ALA A 91 -10.98 -8.05 -1.84
N ALA A 92 -9.90 -7.81 -1.11
CA ALA A 92 -9.00 -6.66 -1.33
C ALA A 92 -7.78 -7.00 -2.21
N LEU A 93 -7.69 -8.24 -2.70
CA LEU A 93 -6.57 -8.68 -3.54
C LEU A 93 -6.78 -8.27 -5.00
N VAL A 94 -5.74 -7.71 -5.60
CA VAL A 94 -5.70 -7.35 -7.03
C VAL A 94 -4.54 -8.09 -7.69
N ASP A 95 -4.80 -8.81 -8.78
CA ASP A 95 -3.74 -9.50 -9.52
C ASP A 95 -2.76 -8.49 -10.11
N VAL A 96 -1.47 -8.75 -9.93
CA VAL A 96 -0.42 -7.95 -10.56
C VAL A 96 -0.21 -8.43 -11.99
N ALA A 97 -0.28 -7.51 -12.93
CA ALA A 97 -0.10 -7.80 -14.35
C ALA A 97 1.27 -8.42 -14.64
N ASP A 98 1.31 -9.31 -15.64
CA ASP A 98 2.56 -9.87 -16.14
C ASP A 98 3.47 -8.77 -16.70
N GLY A 99 4.78 -8.94 -16.52
CA GLY A 99 5.78 -7.98 -16.99
C GLY A 99 6.03 -6.78 -16.07
N VAL A 100 5.25 -6.61 -14.99
CA VAL A 100 5.52 -5.61 -13.96
C VAL A 100 6.23 -6.29 -12.79
N ASP A 101 7.40 -5.83 -12.37
CA ASP A 101 8.11 -6.37 -11.21
C ASP A 101 7.43 -5.99 -9.88
N ASP A 102 7.76 -6.70 -8.79
CA ASP A 102 7.11 -6.53 -7.48
C ASP A 102 7.35 -5.14 -6.88
N VAL A 103 8.53 -4.57 -7.08
CA VAL A 103 8.89 -3.25 -6.54
C VAL A 103 8.11 -2.16 -7.27
N THR A 104 8.06 -2.25 -8.61
CA THR A 104 7.26 -1.33 -9.43
C THR A 104 5.78 -1.42 -9.08
N ALA A 105 5.24 -2.64 -8.96
CA ALA A 105 3.84 -2.84 -8.60
C ALA A 105 3.51 -2.28 -7.20
N ALA A 106 4.37 -2.49 -6.20
CA ALA A 106 4.20 -1.93 -4.86
C ALA A 106 4.29 -0.38 -4.88
N ALA A 107 5.21 0.19 -5.66
CA ALA A 107 5.34 1.65 -5.79
C ALA A 107 4.14 2.29 -6.47
N LEU A 108 3.55 1.61 -7.48
CA LEU A 108 2.38 2.10 -8.22
C LEU A 108 1.08 1.96 -7.44
N GLY A 109 0.95 0.99 -6.55
CA GLY A 109 -0.31 0.68 -5.88
C GLY A 109 -0.99 1.90 -5.27
N ASN A 110 -0.45 2.43 -4.18
CA ASN A 110 -1.05 3.58 -3.49
C ASN A 110 -0.82 4.90 -4.26
N THR A 111 0.42 5.18 -4.65
CA THR A 111 0.79 6.45 -5.29
C THR A 111 0.25 6.56 -6.73
N GLY A 112 0.26 5.45 -7.48
CA GLY A 112 -0.33 5.39 -8.81
C GLY A 112 -1.84 5.56 -8.79
N LEU A 113 -2.51 4.90 -7.84
CA LEU A 113 -3.94 5.07 -7.65
C LEU A 113 -4.31 6.53 -7.35
N ALA A 114 -3.54 7.21 -6.47
CA ALA A 114 -3.76 8.62 -6.15
C ALA A 114 -3.61 9.51 -7.40
N ALA A 115 -2.57 9.30 -8.21
CA ALA A 115 -2.35 10.04 -9.46
C ALA A 115 -3.48 9.77 -10.47
N TRP A 116 -3.80 8.49 -10.68
CA TRP A 116 -4.81 8.08 -11.65
C TRP A 116 -6.20 8.62 -11.31
N LEU A 117 -6.65 8.47 -10.07
CA LEU A 117 -7.96 8.97 -9.63
C LEU A 117 -8.06 10.49 -9.68
N ALA A 118 -6.97 11.21 -9.41
CA ALA A 118 -6.94 12.66 -9.54
C ALA A 118 -7.21 13.10 -10.99
N LEU A 119 -6.58 12.45 -11.96
CA LEU A 119 -6.71 12.77 -13.38
C LEU A 119 -8.02 12.24 -13.98
N SER A 120 -8.29 10.93 -13.82
CA SER A 120 -9.39 10.27 -14.51
C SER A 120 -10.76 10.52 -13.87
N TRP A 121 -10.83 10.42 -12.53
CA TRP A 121 -12.10 10.50 -11.81
C TRP A 121 -12.45 11.92 -11.36
N ARG A 122 -11.49 12.62 -10.73
CA ARG A 122 -11.76 13.97 -10.19
C ARG A 122 -11.69 15.04 -11.27
N ALA A 123 -10.62 15.10 -12.03
CA ALA A 123 -10.44 16.06 -13.10
C ALA A 123 -11.23 15.68 -14.37
N ARG A 124 -11.45 14.37 -14.60
CA ARG A 124 -12.07 13.84 -15.85
C ARG A 124 -11.33 14.35 -17.08
N LEU A 125 -10.01 14.33 -17.00
CA LEU A 125 -9.12 14.83 -18.05
C LEU A 125 -9.48 14.21 -19.41
N GLN A 126 -9.61 15.07 -20.41
CA GLN A 126 -9.92 14.65 -21.78
C GLN A 126 -8.71 14.81 -22.70
N PRO A 127 -8.62 14.02 -23.77
CA PRO A 127 -7.58 14.19 -24.77
C PRO A 127 -7.52 15.62 -25.31
N GLY A 128 -6.31 16.18 -25.40
CA GLY A 128 -6.07 17.54 -25.86
C GLY A 128 -6.12 18.63 -24.77
N GLU A 129 -6.53 18.28 -23.55
CA GLU A 129 -6.48 19.24 -22.43
C GLU A 129 -5.05 19.40 -21.89
N SER A 130 -4.78 20.55 -21.28
CA SER A 130 -3.50 20.84 -20.61
C SER A 130 -3.63 20.66 -19.11
N VAL A 131 -2.63 20.02 -18.50
CA VAL A 131 -2.57 19.76 -17.06
C VAL A 131 -1.33 20.42 -16.46
N LEU A 132 -1.52 21.15 -15.37
CA LEU A 132 -0.43 21.63 -14.52
C LEU A 132 -0.31 20.69 -13.30
N VAL A 133 0.84 20.04 -13.17
CA VAL A 133 1.15 19.17 -12.02
C VAL A 133 2.09 19.89 -11.06
N LEU A 134 1.57 20.31 -9.90
CA LEU A 134 2.39 20.84 -8.82
C LEU A 134 3.05 19.68 -8.05
N GLY A 135 4.35 19.79 -7.79
CA GLY A 135 5.12 18.71 -7.17
C GLY A 135 5.42 17.54 -8.13
N ALA A 136 5.63 17.81 -9.40
CA ALA A 136 5.88 16.83 -10.47
C ALA A 136 7.07 15.89 -10.22
N THR A 137 8.00 16.25 -9.33
CA THR A 137 9.16 15.42 -8.95
C THR A 137 8.88 14.48 -7.77
N GLY A 138 7.74 14.62 -7.09
CA GLY A 138 7.30 13.71 -6.04
C GLY A 138 6.74 12.40 -6.61
N ALA A 139 6.55 11.38 -5.76
CA ALA A 139 6.09 10.06 -6.19
C ALA A 139 4.76 10.11 -6.96
N VAL A 140 3.74 10.78 -6.42
CA VAL A 140 2.43 10.94 -7.09
C VAL A 140 2.55 11.80 -8.34
N GLY A 141 3.30 12.94 -8.25
CA GLY A 141 3.41 13.89 -9.36
C GLY A 141 4.14 13.31 -10.57
N SER A 142 5.21 12.54 -10.36
CA SER A 142 5.94 11.88 -11.45
C SER A 142 5.08 10.86 -12.21
N ILE A 143 4.23 10.13 -11.50
CA ILE A 143 3.25 9.22 -12.12
C ILE A 143 2.17 10.02 -12.85
N ALA A 144 1.65 11.08 -12.22
CA ALA A 144 0.62 11.93 -12.83
C ALA A 144 1.07 12.54 -14.17
N VAL A 145 2.34 13.02 -14.25
CA VAL A 145 2.90 13.55 -15.51
C VAL A 145 2.95 12.48 -16.61
N GLN A 146 3.32 11.25 -16.25
CA GLN A 146 3.36 10.13 -17.22
C GLN A 146 1.95 9.71 -17.64
N ALA A 147 1.05 9.54 -16.68
CA ALA A 147 -0.35 9.16 -16.93
C ALA A 147 -1.13 10.20 -17.75
N ALA A 148 -0.82 11.50 -17.58
CA ALA A 148 -1.47 12.56 -18.36
C ALA A 148 -0.97 12.63 -19.82
N LYS A 149 0.15 11.96 -20.15
CA LYS A 149 0.69 11.89 -21.52
C LYS A 149 0.27 10.63 -22.27
N ALA A 150 -0.19 9.61 -21.57
CA ALA A 150 -0.62 8.34 -22.14
C ALA A 150 -2.04 8.44 -22.72
#